data_e074c3a67618f318c494cacb5018c1f8
#
_entry.id   e074c3a67618f318c494cacb5018c1f8
#
_cell.length_a   1.000
_cell.length_b   1.000
_cell.length_c   1.000
_cell.angle_alpha   90.00
_cell.angle_beta   90.00
_cell.angle_gamma   90.00
#
_symmetry.space_group_name_H-M   'P 1'
#
loop_
_entity.id
_entity.type
_entity.pdbx_description
1 polymer ?
#
loop_
_entity_poly.entity_id
_entity_poly.type
_entity_poly.pdbx_seq_one_letter_code
_entity_poly.pdbx_strand_id
1 'polypeptide(L)'
;MESLKGVGPKTAEALRRFGIKTVRDFFYNLPRDYESFTAPVSISEIRPGKVVIRGRISKITTRRARRRNMSVTEAEISDETGSIKAVWFNQSYRAKQFSPDKEYYFTGSYELARGRFCLMSPSAALVSDIEAQDGISPIYVAHGALKSHDFKRLVGESRDIFNTIPDLLPSVPAGTRKKALFYAHFPESIEMTKKARDYLAYEELFELTGAQKKAAWEIFQDMEKGTPMNRLLQGDVGSGKTMVAALAALMAISSGKQVALLAPTAILANQHFEGLKRILEPFRITVALLTGATKSKKEMKVAIREGKINLVVGTHALLTDDTEFNDLGLVVIDEQHRFGVEQRQKLALKSPEGLAPHLLAMTATPIPRSLQLTVFGDLEVSILNQMPKGRQPIETEILREIDVNERLYPKITEVVRAGQQVYWVCKAIDDNPTSETTSVKKRCEKLKTLFPKLKIEFLHGRMKPAEKDEIMGRFSAGKIDILVSTTVIEVGVDVPNASVIVIENAEGYGLAQIHQLRGRVGRGSAASFCYLLTSGDFQPSRRLLELEKSSDGFYLAEVDLKMRGPGEIYGALQHGALDLRIASLTDTKLIARAQKDVLAFLKNPENMVKYKELMQGITKYQQITTLN
;
A
#
# COMPACT_ATOMS: atom_id res chain seq x y z
N MET A 1 8.39 6.46 -22.82
CA MET A 1 6.99 6.95 -23.03
C MET A 1 6.84 7.71 -24.36
N GLU A 2 7.74 8.60 -24.67
CA GLU A 2 7.72 9.40 -25.92
C GLU A 2 7.95 8.57 -27.21
N SER A 3 8.38 7.32 -27.05
CA SER A 3 8.47 6.34 -28.16
C SER A 3 7.11 5.73 -28.57
N LEU A 4 6.05 5.96 -27.77
CA LEU A 4 4.70 5.51 -28.12
C LEU A 4 4.05 6.46 -29.11
N LYS A 5 3.39 5.94 -30.14
CA LYS A 5 2.62 6.74 -31.09
C LYS A 5 1.56 7.55 -30.34
N GLY A 6 1.40 8.83 -30.69
CA GLY A 6 0.41 9.71 -30.07
C GLY A 6 0.78 10.26 -28.69
N VAL A 7 1.93 9.90 -28.12
CA VAL A 7 2.41 10.41 -26.83
C VAL A 7 3.41 11.53 -27.04
N GLY A 8 2.92 12.77 -27.04
CA GLY A 8 3.78 13.97 -27.00
C GLY A 8 4.30 14.29 -25.59
N PRO A 9 5.23 15.28 -25.44
CA PRO A 9 5.87 15.60 -24.17
C PRO A 9 4.89 15.89 -23.02
N LYS A 10 3.81 16.62 -23.28
CA LYS A 10 2.75 16.91 -22.27
C LYS A 10 2.02 15.65 -21.81
N THR A 11 1.71 14.73 -22.73
CA THR A 11 1.05 13.46 -22.41
C THR A 11 2.00 12.55 -21.65
N ALA A 12 3.27 12.48 -22.05
CA ALA A 12 4.30 11.71 -21.34
C ALA A 12 4.50 12.22 -19.90
N GLU A 13 4.52 13.53 -19.70
CA GLU A 13 4.60 14.13 -18.35
C GLU A 13 3.36 13.79 -17.52
N ALA A 14 2.16 13.88 -18.09
CA ALA A 14 0.93 13.50 -17.40
C ALA A 14 0.96 12.03 -16.99
N LEU A 15 1.37 11.11 -17.86
CA LEU A 15 1.50 9.68 -17.56
C LEU A 15 2.53 9.43 -16.44
N ARG A 16 3.70 10.10 -16.48
CA ARG A 16 4.74 9.99 -15.44
C ARG A 16 4.24 10.44 -14.05
N ARG A 17 3.42 11.49 -13.98
CA ARG A 17 2.80 11.97 -12.72
C ARG A 17 1.90 10.92 -12.07
N PHE A 18 1.33 10.00 -12.84
CA PHE A 18 0.47 8.90 -12.38
C PHE A 18 1.20 7.56 -12.22
N GLY A 19 2.55 7.59 -12.22
CA GLY A 19 3.37 6.40 -12.01
C GLY A 19 3.62 5.57 -13.26
N ILE A 20 3.08 5.97 -14.42
CA ILE A 20 3.29 5.29 -15.71
C ILE A 20 4.56 5.87 -16.34
N LYS A 21 5.71 5.24 -16.08
CA LYS A 21 7.04 5.76 -16.46
C LYS A 21 7.61 5.07 -17.70
N THR A 22 7.29 3.80 -17.88
CA THR A 22 7.81 2.96 -18.96
C THR A 22 6.72 2.49 -19.92
N VAL A 23 7.09 1.99 -21.09
CA VAL A 23 6.18 1.33 -22.02
C VAL A 23 5.51 0.11 -21.37
N ARG A 24 6.25 -0.60 -20.52
CA ARG A 24 5.70 -1.71 -19.74
C ARG A 24 4.58 -1.23 -18.82
N ASP A 25 4.83 -0.19 -18.00
CA ASP A 25 3.81 0.34 -17.10
C ASP A 25 2.55 0.77 -17.85
N PHE A 26 2.71 1.29 -19.06
CA PHE A 26 1.59 1.70 -19.90
C PHE A 26 0.71 0.52 -20.31
N PHE A 27 1.28 -0.60 -20.76
CA PHE A 27 0.52 -1.79 -21.14
C PHE A 27 0.04 -2.61 -19.92
N TYR A 28 0.63 -2.43 -18.74
CA TYR A 28 0.11 -3.00 -17.49
C TYR A 28 -0.93 -2.09 -16.79
N ASN A 29 -1.20 -0.90 -17.32
CA ASN A 29 -2.36 -0.10 -16.93
C ASN A 29 -3.63 -0.70 -17.58
N LEU A 30 -4.07 -1.84 -17.04
CA LEU A 30 -5.18 -2.61 -17.60
C LEU A 30 -6.50 -1.86 -17.46
N PRO A 31 -7.48 -2.11 -18.36
CA PRO A 31 -8.83 -1.56 -18.21
C PRO A 31 -9.43 -1.90 -16.85
N ARG A 32 -10.09 -0.95 -16.22
CA ARG A 32 -10.79 -1.16 -14.95
C ARG A 32 -12.00 -2.05 -15.11
N ASP A 33 -12.74 -1.87 -16.21
CA ASP A 33 -13.98 -2.58 -16.51
C ASP A 33 -14.18 -2.68 -18.03
N TYR A 34 -15.21 -3.42 -18.44
CA TYR A 34 -15.57 -3.61 -19.83
C TYR A 34 -17.06 -3.37 -20.02
N GLU A 35 -17.42 -2.54 -20.99
CA GLU A 35 -18.79 -2.37 -21.45
C GLU A 35 -19.06 -3.30 -22.62
N SER A 36 -20.10 -4.13 -22.51
CA SER A 36 -20.58 -4.97 -23.60
C SER A 36 -21.72 -4.25 -24.33
N PHE A 37 -21.58 -4.15 -25.64
CA PHE A 37 -22.58 -3.64 -26.56
C PHE A 37 -23.11 -4.77 -27.46
N THR A 38 -22.90 -6.01 -27.06
CA THR A 38 -23.40 -7.20 -27.78
C THR A 38 -24.91 -7.36 -27.55
N ALA A 39 -25.60 -7.92 -28.56
CA ALA A 39 -27.03 -8.17 -28.55
C ALA A 39 -27.90 -6.90 -28.31
N PRO A 40 -27.86 -5.90 -29.21
CA PRO A 40 -28.75 -4.77 -29.13
C PRO A 40 -30.21 -5.22 -29.31
N VAL A 41 -31.10 -4.64 -28.49
CA VAL A 41 -32.54 -4.88 -28.54
C VAL A 41 -33.21 -3.74 -29.31
N SER A 42 -34.20 -4.04 -30.13
CA SER A 42 -35.03 -3.03 -30.80
C SER A 42 -35.80 -2.18 -29.79
N ILE A 43 -35.96 -0.89 -30.07
CA ILE A 43 -36.65 0.04 -29.15
C ILE A 43 -38.07 -0.44 -28.79
N SER A 44 -38.76 -1.06 -29.71
CA SER A 44 -40.12 -1.64 -29.49
C SER A 44 -40.15 -2.82 -28.53
N GLU A 45 -39.04 -3.52 -28.33
CA GLU A 45 -38.92 -4.74 -27.51
C GLU A 45 -38.26 -4.49 -26.15
N ILE A 46 -37.91 -3.24 -25.84
CA ILE A 46 -37.22 -2.88 -24.60
C ILE A 46 -38.09 -3.23 -23.37
N ARG A 47 -37.47 -3.90 -22.42
CA ARG A 47 -38.06 -4.15 -21.08
C ARG A 47 -37.29 -3.37 -20.01
N PRO A 48 -37.92 -3.03 -18.87
CA PRO A 48 -37.25 -2.41 -17.73
C PRO A 48 -36.03 -3.22 -17.30
N GLY A 49 -34.92 -2.54 -17.06
CA GLY A 49 -33.64 -3.13 -16.67
C GLY A 49 -32.45 -2.63 -17.51
N LYS A 50 -31.32 -3.32 -17.42
CA LYS A 50 -30.14 -2.98 -18.23
C LYS A 50 -30.33 -3.42 -19.67
N VAL A 51 -30.22 -2.47 -20.60
CA VAL A 51 -30.45 -2.70 -22.02
C VAL A 51 -29.32 -2.12 -22.87
N VAL A 52 -29.12 -2.72 -24.04
CA VAL A 52 -28.28 -2.20 -25.10
C VAL A 52 -29.16 -1.93 -26.30
N ILE A 53 -29.12 -0.72 -26.86
CA ILE A 53 -29.86 -0.33 -28.05
C ILE A 53 -28.91 0.26 -29.09
N ARG A 54 -29.26 0.12 -30.37
CA ARG A 54 -28.62 0.79 -31.49
C ARG A 54 -29.58 1.85 -32.02
N GLY A 55 -29.11 3.08 -32.23
CA GLY A 55 -29.97 4.13 -32.74
C GLY A 55 -29.25 5.42 -33.05
N ARG A 56 -30.01 6.39 -33.56
CA ARG A 56 -29.56 7.75 -33.87
C ARG A 56 -30.20 8.73 -32.91
N ILE A 57 -29.50 9.84 -32.64
CA ILE A 57 -30.11 10.93 -31.86
C ILE A 57 -30.81 11.88 -32.82
N SER A 58 -32.14 11.95 -32.66
CA SER A 58 -33.00 12.86 -33.44
C SER A 58 -33.06 14.26 -32.83
N LYS A 59 -32.99 14.37 -31.48
CA LYS A 59 -33.06 15.63 -30.75
C LYS A 59 -32.26 15.56 -29.47
N ILE A 60 -31.50 16.61 -29.15
CA ILE A 60 -30.77 16.72 -27.87
C ILE A 60 -30.90 18.12 -27.31
N THR A 61 -31.20 18.24 -26.00
CA THR A 61 -31.36 19.50 -25.31
C THR A 61 -30.72 19.45 -23.93
N THR A 62 -30.14 20.56 -23.47
CA THR A 62 -29.57 20.68 -22.13
C THR A 62 -30.26 21.83 -21.40
N ARG A 63 -30.71 21.56 -20.17
CA ARG A 63 -31.32 22.57 -19.29
C ARG A 63 -30.71 22.53 -17.89
N ARG A 64 -30.72 23.68 -17.17
CA ARG A 64 -30.37 23.74 -15.74
C ARG A 64 -31.64 23.51 -14.90
N ALA A 65 -31.55 22.62 -13.92
CA ALA A 65 -32.63 22.37 -12.99
C ALA A 65 -32.69 23.51 -11.94
N ARG A 66 -33.85 24.16 -11.78
CA ARG A 66 -34.05 25.37 -10.93
C ARG A 66 -33.72 25.15 -9.43
N ARG A 67 -33.76 23.93 -8.89
CA ARG A 67 -33.65 23.67 -7.43
C ARG A 67 -32.31 23.06 -6.96
N ARG A 68 -31.37 22.62 -7.84
CA ARG A 68 -30.16 21.86 -7.42
C ARG A 68 -28.87 22.22 -8.14
N ASN A 69 -28.77 23.35 -8.80
CA ASN A 69 -27.59 23.73 -9.63
C ASN A 69 -27.04 22.57 -10.51
N MET A 70 -27.94 21.74 -11.02
CA MET A 70 -27.64 20.51 -11.76
C MET A 70 -28.05 20.69 -13.22
N SER A 71 -27.18 20.31 -14.16
CA SER A 71 -27.54 20.25 -15.57
C SER A 71 -28.19 18.92 -15.92
N VAL A 72 -29.24 18.95 -16.71
CA VAL A 72 -29.92 17.77 -17.25
C VAL A 72 -29.86 17.85 -18.75
N THR A 73 -29.24 16.84 -19.37
CA THR A 73 -29.22 16.67 -20.84
C THR A 73 -30.21 15.59 -21.18
N GLU A 74 -31.16 15.88 -22.05
CA GLU A 74 -32.18 14.95 -22.55
C GLU A 74 -31.95 14.79 -24.05
N ALA A 75 -31.98 13.54 -24.52
CA ALA A 75 -31.96 13.23 -25.93
C ALA A 75 -33.06 12.25 -26.30
N GLU A 76 -33.50 12.32 -27.54
CA GLU A 76 -34.37 11.36 -28.15
C GLU A 76 -33.55 10.46 -29.07
N ILE A 77 -33.55 9.16 -28.75
CA ILE A 77 -32.86 8.11 -29.51
C ILE A 77 -33.93 7.37 -30.31
N SER A 78 -33.68 7.18 -31.59
CA SER A 78 -34.60 6.47 -32.49
C SER A 78 -33.87 5.38 -33.26
N ASP A 79 -34.57 4.27 -33.50
CA ASP A 79 -34.26 3.22 -34.48
C ASP A 79 -35.41 3.07 -35.47
N GLU A 80 -35.41 2.01 -36.28
CA GLU A 80 -36.46 1.72 -37.23
C GLU A 80 -37.81 1.32 -36.58
N THR A 81 -37.83 0.97 -35.28
CA THR A 81 -38.94 0.41 -34.55
C THR A 81 -39.63 1.41 -33.59
N GLY A 82 -38.96 2.52 -33.27
CA GLY A 82 -39.52 3.51 -32.34
C GLY A 82 -38.54 4.56 -31.87
N SER A 83 -38.92 5.31 -30.82
CA SER A 83 -38.09 6.31 -30.16
C SER A 83 -38.20 6.24 -28.64
N ILE A 84 -37.12 6.58 -27.95
CA ILE A 84 -37.01 6.56 -26.47
C ILE A 84 -36.22 7.75 -25.99
N LYS A 85 -36.53 8.22 -24.77
CA LYS A 85 -35.76 9.30 -24.13
C LYS A 85 -34.60 8.75 -23.35
N ALA A 86 -33.43 9.39 -23.53
CA ALA A 86 -32.24 9.23 -22.70
C ALA A 86 -32.02 10.50 -21.85
N VAL A 87 -31.59 10.33 -20.60
CA VAL A 87 -31.38 11.41 -19.65
C VAL A 87 -30.01 11.29 -19.00
N TRP A 88 -29.20 12.34 -19.03
CA TRP A 88 -27.91 12.45 -18.34
C TRP A 88 -27.94 13.58 -17.33
N PHE A 89 -27.37 13.34 -16.16
CA PHE A 89 -27.23 14.35 -15.11
C PHE A 89 -25.79 14.86 -15.03
N ASN A 90 -25.63 16.19 -14.93
CA ASN A 90 -24.32 16.89 -14.87
C ASN A 90 -23.38 16.59 -16.05
N GLN A 91 -23.92 16.23 -17.22
CA GLN A 91 -23.16 15.88 -18.41
C GLN A 91 -23.58 16.75 -19.61
N SER A 92 -23.50 18.09 -19.45
CA SER A 92 -23.87 19.05 -20.53
C SER A 92 -23.03 18.90 -21.79
N TYR A 93 -21.81 18.35 -21.68
CA TYR A 93 -20.93 18.08 -22.81
C TYR A 93 -21.49 17.06 -23.80
N ARG A 94 -22.43 16.21 -23.37
CA ARG A 94 -23.09 15.22 -24.23
C ARG A 94 -23.78 15.84 -25.43
N ALA A 95 -24.34 17.05 -25.27
CA ALA A 95 -25.00 17.76 -26.37
C ALA A 95 -24.04 18.07 -27.56
N LYS A 96 -22.74 18.16 -27.29
CA LYS A 96 -21.71 18.39 -28.31
C LYS A 96 -21.02 17.12 -28.81
N GLN A 97 -21.27 15.99 -28.16
CA GLN A 97 -20.60 14.71 -28.45
C GLN A 97 -21.23 13.96 -29.63
N PHE A 98 -22.56 14.13 -29.80
CA PHE A 98 -23.32 13.34 -30.76
C PHE A 98 -23.52 14.09 -32.07
N SER A 99 -23.37 13.37 -33.21
CA SER A 99 -23.69 13.85 -34.54
C SER A 99 -24.97 13.18 -35.04
N PRO A 100 -25.98 13.90 -35.55
CA PRO A 100 -27.26 13.34 -35.98
C PRO A 100 -27.12 12.28 -37.08
N ASP A 101 -26.08 12.41 -37.93
CA ASP A 101 -25.86 11.53 -39.07
C ASP A 101 -25.18 10.21 -38.71
N LYS A 102 -24.83 10.01 -37.42
CA LYS A 102 -24.09 8.82 -36.96
C LYS A 102 -24.97 7.94 -36.11
N GLU A 103 -24.74 6.65 -36.20
CA GLU A 103 -25.36 5.66 -35.34
C GLU A 103 -24.47 5.35 -34.13
N TYR A 104 -25.13 5.13 -32.99
CA TYR A 104 -24.49 4.85 -31.73
C TYR A 104 -25.13 3.63 -31.08
N TYR A 105 -24.31 2.86 -30.37
CA TYR A 105 -24.78 1.96 -29.33
C TYR A 105 -24.96 2.74 -28.03
N PHE A 106 -26.07 2.50 -27.33
CA PHE A 106 -26.35 3.04 -26.01
C PHE A 106 -26.58 1.88 -25.04
N THR A 107 -25.87 1.88 -23.90
CA THR A 107 -26.10 0.92 -22.83
C THR A 107 -26.43 1.66 -21.53
N GLY A 108 -27.49 1.25 -20.85
CA GLY A 108 -27.96 1.89 -19.63
C GLY A 108 -29.15 1.18 -19.01
N SER A 109 -29.63 1.70 -17.87
CA SER A 109 -30.85 1.23 -17.23
C SER A 109 -32.09 1.90 -17.82
N TYR A 110 -33.04 1.12 -18.30
CA TYR A 110 -34.35 1.59 -18.75
C TYR A 110 -35.31 1.53 -17.59
N GLU A 111 -35.64 2.68 -17.04
CA GLU A 111 -36.35 2.82 -15.78
C GLU A 111 -37.50 3.85 -15.87
N LEU A 112 -38.51 3.70 -14.97
CA LEU A 112 -39.56 4.67 -14.82
C LEU A 112 -39.07 5.91 -14.06
N ALA A 113 -38.93 7.02 -14.76
CA ALA A 113 -38.50 8.29 -14.19
C ALA A 113 -39.60 9.36 -14.43
N ARG A 114 -40.15 9.92 -13.35
CA ARG A 114 -41.18 10.97 -13.40
C ARG A 114 -42.41 10.62 -14.25
N GLY A 115 -42.88 9.38 -14.14
CA GLY A 115 -44.07 8.90 -14.85
C GLY A 115 -43.82 8.52 -16.31
N ARG A 116 -42.59 8.48 -16.79
CA ARG A 116 -42.21 8.01 -18.13
C ARG A 116 -40.97 7.12 -18.06
N PHE A 117 -40.94 6.11 -18.89
CA PHE A 117 -39.76 5.29 -19.03
C PHE A 117 -38.67 6.05 -19.81
N CYS A 118 -37.45 6.04 -19.27
CA CYS A 118 -36.29 6.70 -19.87
C CYS A 118 -35.04 5.83 -19.71
N LEU A 119 -34.10 5.96 -20.64
CA LEU A 119 -32.77 5.37 -20.51
C LEU A 119 -31.91 6.29 -19.66
N MET A 120 -31.52 5.81 -18.48
CA MET A 120 -30.85 6.61 -17.46
C MET A 120 -29.34 6.60 -17.64
N SER A 121 -28.76 7.80 -17.81
CA SER A 121 -27.31 8.04 -17.95
C SER A 121 -26.57 7.03 -18.83
N PRO A 122 -27.10 6.71 -20.03
CA PRO A 122 -26.51 5.65 -20.84
C PRO A 122 -25.07 6.02 -21.26
N SER A 123 -24.20 5.01 -21.29
CA SER A 123 -22.96 5.06 -22.05
C SER A 123 -23.29 5.00 -23.52
N ALA A 124 -22.48 5.67 -24.35
CA ALA A 124 -22.68 5.69 -25.79
C ALA A 124 -21.35 5.52 -26.52
N ALA A 125 -21.36 4.71 -27.56
CA ALA A 125 -20.21 4.49 -28.44
C ALA A 125 -20.66 4.46 -29.90
N LEU A 126 -19.79 4.92 -30.84
CA LEU A 126 -20.07 4.83 -32.26
C LEU A 126 -20.16 3.38 -32.69
N VAL A 127 -21.11 3.07 -33.56
CA VAL A 127 -21.30 1.71 -34.12
C VAL A 127 -20.04 1.24 -34.82
N SER A 128 -19.41 2.09 -35.64
CA SER A 128 -18.14 1.77 -36.32
C SER A 128 -17.00 1.38 -35.36
N ASP A 129 -16.92 2.03 -34.18
CA ASP A 129 -15.86 1.78 -33.22
C ASP A 129 -16.08 0.49 -32.42
N ILE A 130 -17.34 0.12 -32.22
CA ILE A 130 -17.74 -1.08 -31.48
C ILE A 130 -17.70 -2.33 -32.37
N GLU A 131 -18.18 -2.24 -33.58
CA GLU A 131 -18.12 -3.35 -34.55
C GLU A 131 -16.67 -3.72 -34.88
N ALA A 132 -15.77 -2.74 -34.90
CA ALA A 132 -14.32 -2.98 -35.05
C ALA A 132 -13.66 -3.67 -33.81
N GLN A 133 -14.39 -3.85 -32.71
CA GLN A 133 -13.92 -4.41 -31.43
C GLN A 133 -14.83 -5.52 -30.90
N ASP A 134 -15.47 -6.29 -31.78
CA ASP A 134 -16.33 -7.43 -31.42
C ASP A 134 -17.38 -7.11 -30.35
N GLY A 135 -17.82 -5.87 -30.28
CA GLY A 135 -18.90 -5.43 -29.38
C GLY A 135 -18.52 -5.18 -27.92
N ILE A 136 -17.26 -5.27 -27.54
CA ILE A 136 -16.79 -5.02 -26.18
C ILE A 136 -15.82 -3.86 -26.13
N SER A 137 -16.07 -2.90 -25.23
CA SER A 137 -15.23 -1.69 -25.07
C SER A 137 -14.55 -1.64 -23.71
N PRO A 138 -13.21 -1.53 -23.64
CA PRO A 138 -12.48 -1.39 -22.39
C PRO A 138 -12.68 0.01 -21.77
N ILE A 139 -12.80 0.05 -20.45
CA ILE A 139 -12.91 1.26 -19.64
C ILE A 139 -11.65 1.41 -18.81
N TYR A 140 -10.89 2.49 -19.01
CA TYR A 140 -9.68 2.79 -18.23
C TYR A 140 -9.98 3.77 -17.11
N VAL A 141 -9.17 3.72 -16.06
CA VAL A 141 -9.19 4.73 -14.98
C VAL A 141 -8.74 6.07 -15.55
N ALA A 142 -9.50 7.13 -15.26
CA ALA A 142 -9.10 8.49 -15.63
C ALA A 142 -8.00 8.99 -14.69
N HIS A 143 -6.93 9.52 -15.24
CA HIS A 143 -5.80 10.07 -14.50
C HIS A 143 -5.66 11.57 -14.81
N GLY A 144 -6.21 12.42 -13.96
CA GLY A 144 -6.17 13.88 -14.13
C GLY A 144 -6.79 14.35 -15.45
N ALA A 145 -5.94 14.87 -16.34
CA ALA A 145 -6.37 15.34 -17.66
C ALA A 145 -6.60 14.21 -18.69
N LEU A 146 -6.02 13.01 -18.45
CA LEU A 146 -6.18 11.85 -19.32
C LEU A 146 -7.44 11.07 -18.95
N LYS A 147 -8.37 10.99 -19.88
CA LYS A 147 -9.62 10.25 -19.73
C LYS A 147 -9.52 8.85 -20.31
N SER A 148 -10.50 7.99 -20.03
CA SER A 148 -10.55 6.62 -20.53
C SER A 148 -10.40 6.52 -22.07
N HIS A 149 -11.02 7.45 -22.80
CA HIS A 149 -10.92 7.45 -24.26
C HIS A 149 -9.51 7.81 -24.79
N ASP A 150 -8.75 8.63 -24.03
CA ASP A 150 -7.37 8.94 -24.41
C ASP A 150 -6.48 7.70 -24.29
N PHE A 151 -6.63 6.94 -23.20
CA PHE A 151 -5.94 5.66 -23.03
C PHE A 151 -6.31 4.68 -24.12
N LYS A 152 -7.61 4.52 -24.42
CA LYS A 152 -8.10 3.64 -25.47
C LYS A 152 -7.47 3.97 -26.82
N ARG A 153 -7.42 5.27 -27.18
CA ARG A 153 -6.78 5.73 -28.42
C ARG A 153 -5.28 5.43 -28.42
N LEU A 154 -4.55 5.77 -27.37
CA LEU A 154 -3.10 5.57 -27.27
C LEU A 154 -2.71 4.09 -27.32
N VAL A 155 -3.48 3.21 -26.67
CA VAL A 155 -3.29 1.76 -26.73
C VAL A 155 -3.55 1.25 -28.16
N GLY A 156 -4.61 1.74 -28.81
CA GLY A 156 -4.93 1.41 -30.20
C GLY A 156 -3.83 1.80 -31.19
N GLU A 157 -3.31 3.03 -31.06
CA GLU A 157 -2.20 3.53 -31.90
C GLU A 157 -0.88 2.78 -31.67
N SER A 158 -0.73 2.12 -30.50
CA SER A 158 0.47 1.36 -30.10
C SER A 158 0.31 -0.15 -30.26
N ARG A 159 -0.69 -0.63 -31.03
CA ARG A 159 -1.04 -2.05 -31.18
C ARG A 159 0.13 -2.92 -31.65
N ASP A 160 0.99 -2.40 -32.50
CA ASP A 160 2.14 -3.12 -33.04
C ASP A 160 3.16 -3.52 -31.98
N ILE A 161 3.25 -2.78 -30.88
CA ILE A 161 4.22 -3.02 -29.80
C ILE A 161 3.92 -4.34 -29.08
N PHE A 162 2.66 -4.80 -29.02
CA PHE A 162 2.34 -6.10 -28.43
C PHE A 162 3.14 -7.25 -29.06
N ASN A 163 3.52 -7.13 -30.34
CA ASN A 163 4.33 -8.13 -31.04
C ASN A 163 5.77 -8.24 -30.52
N THR A 164 6.26 -7.23 -29.84
CA THR A 164 7.63 -7.17 -29.30
C THR A 164 7.72 -7.57 -27.83
N ILE A 165 6.60 -7.88 -27.17
CA ILE A 165 6.55 -8.22 -25.74
C ILE A 165 7.00 -9.68 -25.56
N PRO A 166 8.13 -9.94 -24.84
CA PRO A 166 8.61 -11.28 -24.58
C PRO A 166 7.82 -11.95 -23.44
N ASP A 167 7.72 -13.28 -23.48
CA ASP A 167 7.23 -14.06 -22.35
C ASP A 167 8.24 -14.00 -21.19
N LEU A 168 7.74 -13.96 -19.97
CA LEU A 168 8.57 -13.99 -18.75
C LEU A 168 8.65 -15.39 -18.14
N LEU A 169 7.67 -16.23 -18.39
CA LEU A 169 7.57 -17.55 -17.79
C LEU A 169 8.06 -18.63 -18.77
N PRO A 170 9.08 -19.41 -18.42
CA PRO A 170 9.61 -20.46 -19.29
C PRO A 170 8.65 -21.66 -19.48
N SER A 171 7.67 -21.81 -18.58
CA SER A 171 6.73 -22.94 -18.56
C SER A 171 5.44 -22.71 -19.35
N VAL A 172 5.28 -21.56 -20.00
CA VAL A 172 4.08 -21.24 -20.77
C VAL A 172 4.36 -21.30 -22.27
N PRO A 173 3.33 -21.60 -23.11
CA PRO A 173 3.48 -21.56 -24.57
C PRO A 173 3.95 -20.18 -25.05
N ALA A 174 4.79 -20.17 -26.08
CA ALA A 174 5.33 -18.93 -26.66
C ALA A 174 4.21 -17.95 -27.07
N GLY A 175 4.36 -16.69 -26.71
CA GLY A 175 3.39 -15.63 -26.99
C GLY A 175 2.19 -15.56 -26.04
N THR A 176 2.17 -16.33 -24.94
CA THR A 176 1.06 -16.33 -23.97
C THR A 176 0.88 -14.95 -23.33
N ARG A 177 1.97 -14.32 -22.88
CA ARG A 177 1.95 -12.97 -22.29
C ARG A 177 1.45 -11.92 -23.27
N LYS A 178 1.97 -11.96 -24.49
CA LYS A 178 1.52 -11.09 -25.58
C LYS A 178 0.02 -11.21 -25.81
N LYS A 179 -0.50 -12.44 -25.91
CA LYS A 179 -1.94 -12.71 -26.09
C LYS A 179 -2.74 -12.23 -24.89
N ALA A 180 -2.28 -12.47 -23.67
CA ALA A 180 -2.97 -12.04 -22.45
C ALA A 180 -3.06 -10.50 -22.37
N LEU A 181 -1.96 -9.79 -22.58
CA LEU A 181 -1.98 -8.32 -22.65
C LEU A 181 -2.88 -7.82 -23.78
N PHE A 182 -2.79 -8.45 -24.96
CA PHE A 182 -3.62 -8.09 -26.11
C PHE A 182 -5.12 -8.24 -25.79
N TYR A 183 -5.58 -9.40 -25.29
CA TYR A 183 -6.99 -9.62 -24.96
C TYR A 183 -7.49 -8.83 -23.74
N ALA A 184 -6.60 -8.41 -22.85
CA ALA A 184 -6.96 -7.47 -21.80
C ALA A 184 -7.28 -6.06 -22.33
N HIS A 185 -6.64 -5.63 -23.42
CA HIS A 185 -6.86 -4.32 -24.02
C HIS A 185 -7.83 -4.34 -25.22
N PHE A 186 -7.88 -5.45 -25.95
CA PHE A 186 -8.73 -5.69 -27.14
C PHE A 186 -9.55 -6.96 -26.91
N PRO A 187 -10.61 -6.86 -26.10
CA PRO A 187 -11.41 -8.01 -25.71
C PRO A 187 -12.29 -8.51 -26.87
N GLU A 188 -12.19 -9.79 -27.20
CA GLU A 188 -13.10 -10.49 -28.11
C GLU A 188 -14.29 -11.10 -27.34
N SER A 189 -14.08 -11.50 -26.08
CA SER A 189 -15.13 -11.97 -25.18
C SER A 189 -14.78 -11.66 -23.72
N ILE A 190 -15.81 -11.56 -22.87
CA ILE A 190 -15.63 -11.37 -21.41
C ILE A 190 -14.87 -12.55 -20.78
N GLU A 191 -15.11 -13.77 -21.29
CA GLU A 191 -14.41 -14.96 -20.80
C GLU A 191 -12.91 -14.94 -21.12
N MET A 192 -12.55 -14.58 -22.36
CA MET A 192 -11.13 -14.44 -22.75
C MET A 192 -10.43 -13.34 -21.95
N THR A 193 -11.12 -12.23 -21.72
CA THR A 193 -10.62 -11.15 -20.87
C THR A 193 -10.32 -11.62 -19.46
N LYS A 194 -11.23 -12.42 -18.87
CA LYS A 194 -11.01 -13.00 -17.55
C LYS A 194 -9.78 -13.91 -17.54
N LYS A 195 -9.67 -14.85 -18.49
CA LYS A 195 -8.48 -15.72 -18.63
C LYS A 195 -7.19 -14.94 -18.81
N ALA A 196 -7.23 -13.87 -19.61
CA ALA A 196 -6.09 -12.99 -19.81
C ALA A 196 -5.64 -12.31 -18.52
N ARG A 197 -6.59 -11.77 -17.76
CA ARG A 197 -6.31 -11.12 -16.46
C ARG A 197 -5.81 -12.12 -15.42
N ASP A 198 -6.39 -13.32 -15.36
CA ASP A 198 -5.95 -14.39 -14.46
C ASP A 198 -4.50 -14.78 -14.74
N TYR A 199 -4.13 -14.88 -16.03
CA TYR A 199 -2.74 -15.13 -16.42
C TYR A 199 -1.80 -13.99 -16.03
N LEU A 200 -2.15 -12.74 -16.28
CA LEU A 200 -1.32 -11.58 -15.92
C LEU A 200 -1.16 -11.45 -14.41
N ALA A 201 -2.21 -11.75 -13.64
CA ALA A 201 -2.14 -11.81 -12.19
C ALA A 201 -1.22 -12.96 -11.72
N TYR A 202 -1.30 -14.14 -12.35
CA TYR A 202 -0.39 -15.25 -12.08
C TYR A 202 1.07 -14.88 -12.39
N GLU A 203 1.32 -14.20 -13.51
CA GLU A 203 2.65 -13.71 -13.89
C GLU A 203 3.20 -12.71 -12.87
N GLU A 204 2.36 -11.77 -12.39
CA GLU A 204 2.73 -10.81 -11.35
C GLU A 204 3.11 -11.51 -10.04
N LEU A 205 2.35 -12.55 -9.64
CA LEU A 205 2.69 -13.38 -8.50
C LEU A 205 4.00 -14.17 -8.69
N PHE A 206 4.35 -14.51 -9.92
CA PHE A 206 5.61 -15.21 -10.22
C PHE A 206 6.85 -14.31 -10.01
N GLU A 207 6.72 -13.00 -10.11
CA GLU A 207 7.80 -12.03 -9.84
C GLU A 207 8.14 -11.89 -8.34
N LEU A 208 7.37 -12.52 -7.43
CA LEU A 208 7.69 -12.55 -6.00
C LEU A 208 9.08 -13.16 -5.74
N THR A 209 9.78 -12.61 -4.76
CA THR A 209 11.03 -13.20 -4.28
C THR A 209 10.78 -14.58 -3.66
N GLY A 210 11.82 -15.42 -3.61
CA GLY A 210 11.71 -16.73 -2.95
C GLY A 210 11.26 -16.61 -1.48
N ALA A 211 11.74 -15.58 -0.77
CA ALA A 211 11.35 -15.30 0.61
C ALA A 211 9.86 -14.91 0.74
N GLN A 212 9.34 -14.08 -0.19
CA GLN A 212 7.92 -13.72 -0.21
C GLN A 212 7.03 -14.93 -0.50
N LYS A 213 7.40 -15.78 -1.46
CA LYS A 213 6.67 -17.03 -1.76
C LYS A 213 6.63 -17.96 -0.56
N LYS A 214 7.78 -18.15 0.10
CA LYS A 214 7.87 -18.97 1.30
C LYS A 214 7.00 -18.43 2.43
N ALA A 215 7.08 -17.12 2.72
CA ALA A 215 6.28 -16.49 3.76
C ALA A 215 4.77 -16.58 3.47
N ALA A 216 4.35 -16.33 2.22
CA ALA A 216 2.95 -16.49 1.82
C ALA A 216 2.47 -17.95 2.00
N TRP A 217 3.28 -18.92 1.61
CA TRP A 217 2.97 -20.32 1.79
C TRP A 217 2.82 -20.73 3.26
N GLU A 218 3.74 -20.30 4.13
CA GLU A 218 3.66 -20.52 5.58
C GLU A 218 2.39 -19.92 6.18
N ILE A 219 1.99 -18.72 5.75
CA ILE A 219 0.76 -18.06 6.16
C ILE A 219 -0.47 -18.88 5.71
N PHE A 220 -0.49 -19.34 4.46
CA PHE A 220 -1.61 -20.12 3.92
C PHE A 220 -1.78 -21.45 4.67
N GLN A 221 -0.68 -22.13 4.94
CA GLN A 221 -0.72 -23.36 5.75
C GLN A 221 -1.29 -23.12 7.15
N ASP A 222 -0.96 -21.98 7.78
CA ASP A 222 -1.50 -21.66 9.10
C ASP A 222 -2.98 -21.29 9.04
N MET A 223 -3.42 -20.60 7.99
CA MET A 223 -4.82 -20.24 7.80
C MET A 223 -5.72 -21.45 7.50
N GLU A 224 -5.16 -22.55 6.99
CA GLU A 224 -5.86 -23.83 6.78
C GLU A 224 -6.03 -24.64 8.08
N LYS A 225 -5.24 -24.35 9.12
CA LYS A 225 -5.36 -25.03 10.42
C LYS A 225 -6.68 -24.67 11.09
N GLY A 226 -7.26 -25.58 11.80
CA GLY A 226 -8.49 -25.35 12.58
C GLY A 226 -8.31 -24.41 13.79
N THR A 227 -7.14 -23.79 13.95
CA THR A 227 -6.79 -22.85 15.02
C THR A 227 -6.42 -21.49 14.42
N PRO A 228 -6.76 -20.39 15.07
CA PRO A 228 -6.37 -19.06 14.61
C PRO A 228 -4.85 -18.91 14.47
N MET A 229 -4.40 -18.47 13.30
CA MET A 229 -3.00 -18.13 13.07
C MET A 229 -2.59 -16.93 13.93
N ASN A 230 -1.41 -17.00 14.55
CA ASN A 230 -0.76 -15.87 15.20
C ASN A 230 0.69 -15.77 14.69
N ARG A 231 0.90 -14.95 13.64
CA ARG A 231 2.16 -14.93 12.88
C ARG A 231 2.74 -13.54 12.75
N LEU A 232 4.07 -13.44 12.90
CA LEU A 232 4.86 -12.25 12.66
C LEU A 232 5.54 -12.34 11.28
N LEU A 233 5.23 -11.40 10.41
CA LEU A 233 5.93 -11.20 9.13
C LEU A 233 7.01 -10.14 9.31
N GLN A 234 8.24 -10.58 9.38
CA GLN A 234 9.40 -9.72 9.58
C GLN A 234 10.16 -9.53 8.26
N GLY A 235 10.58 -8.31 8.00
CA GLY A 235 11.40 -8.01 6.83
C GLY A 235 11.81 -6.55 6.81
N ASP A 236 12.93 -6.28 6.19
CA ASP A 236 13.47 -4.93 6.09
C ASP A 236 12.50 -3.96 5.38
N VAL A 237 12.75 -2.67 5.49
CA VAL A 237 12.00 -1.65 4.78
C VAL A 237 12.08 -1.89 3.28
N GLY A 238 10.92 -2.02 2.61
CA GLY A 238 10.86 -2.29 1.17
C GLY A 238 11.04 -3.76 0.76
N SER A 239 11.07 -4.72 1.70
CA SER A 239 11.11 -6.17 1.40
C SER A 239 9.81 -6.72 0.78
N GLY A 240 8.74 -5.89 0.74
CA GLY A 240 7.45 -6.26 0.16
C GLY A 240 6.50 -6.96 1.10
N LYS A 241 6.55 -6.68 2.41
CA LYS A 241 5.59 -7.17 3.42
C LYS A 241 4.13 -6.95 3.01
N THR A 242 3.83 -5.76 2.46
CA THR A 242 2.47 -5.40 2.01
C THR A 242 1.95 -6.34 0.92
N MET A 243 2.83 -6.83 0.03
CA MET A 243 2.45 -7.81 -1.01
C MET A 243 2.06 -9.16 -0.38
N VAL A 244 2.83 -9.63 0.59
CA VAL A 244 2.52 -10.87 1.32
C VAL A 244 1.21 -10.73 2.10
N ALA A 245 0.99 -9.58 2.75
CA ALA A 245 -0.27 -9.26 3.42
C ALA A 245 -1.46 -9.20 2.44
N ALA A 246 -1.27 -8.66 1.22
CA ALA A 246 -2.30 -8.66 0.18
C ALA A 246 -2.68 -10.08 -0.26
N LEU A 247 -1.72 -11.00 -0.35
CA LEU A 247 -1.98 -12.41 -0.66
C LEU A 247 -2.77 -13.11 0.46
N ALA A 248 -2.39 -12.86 1.73
CA ALA A 248 -3.13 -13.37 2.88
C ALA A 248 -4.56 -12.82 2.92
N ALA A 249 -4.72 -11.52 2.64
CA ALA A 249 -6.03 -10.89 2.54
C ALA A 249 -6.88 -11.49 1.41
N LEU A 250 -6.28 -11.71 0.23
CA LEU A 250 -6.96 -12.33 -0.91
C LEU A 250 -7.46 -13.74 -0.55
N MET A 251 -6.65 -14.53 0.14
CA MET A 251 -7.04 -15.88 0.58
C MET A 251 -8.23 -15.83 1.56
N ALA A 252 -8.18 -14.98 2.59
CA ALA A 252 -9.29 -14.82 3.53
C ALA A 252 -10.58 -14.37 2.84
N ILE A 253 -10.49 -13.40 1.92
CA ILE A 253 -11.65 -12.88 1.18
C ILE A 253 -12.21 -13.94 0.22
N SER A 254 -11.36 -14.75 -0.41
CA SER A 254 -11.80 -15.84 -1.28
C SER A 254 -12.57 -16.93 -0.51
N SER A 255 -12.34 -17.03 0.80
CA SER A 255 -13.10 -17.91 1.72
C SER A 255 -14.35 -17.22 2.30
N GLY A 256 -14.75 -16.07 1.76
CA GLY A 256 -15.94 -15.32 2.19
C GLY A 256 -15.76 -14.44 3.43
N LYS A 257 -14.54 -14.34 3.97
CA LYS A 257 -14.25 -13.58 5.20
C LYS A 257 -13.90 -12.12 4.92
N GLN A 258 -14.10 -11.26 5.92
CA GLN A 258 -13.61 -9.87 5.88
C GLN A 258 -12.20 -9.76 6.46
N VAL A 259 -11.49 -8.73 6.03
CA VAL A 259 -10.12 -8.44 6.47
C VAL A 259 -10.02 -7.03 7.04
N ALA A 260 -9.33 -6.88 8.16
CA ALA A 260 -8.96 -5.58 8.75
C ALA A 260 -7.45 -5.38 8.68
N LEU A 261 -6.99 -4.22 8.16
CA LEU A 261 -5.59 -3.81 8.22
C LEU A 261 -5.45 -2.56 9.09
N LEU A 262 -4.72 -2.71 10.18
CA LEU A 262 -4.45 -1.65 11.16
C LEU A 262 -3.09 -1.01 10.90
N ALA A 263 -3.08 0.31 10.68
CA ALA A 263 -1.86 1.10 10.53
C ALA A 263 -1.75 2.14 11.66
N PRO A 264 -0.53 2.49 12.12
CA PRO A 264 -0.33 3.37 13.26
C PRO A 264 -0.69 4.84 13.00
N THR A 265 -0.68 5.27 11.75
CA THR A 265 -0.98 6.66 11.36
C THR A 265 -1.95 6.73 10.18
N ALA A 266 -2.65 7.87 10.04
CA ALA A 266 -3.58 8.09 8.93
C ALA A 266 -2.87 8.09 7.57
N ILE A 267 -1.65 8.60 7.51
CA ILE A 267 -0.84 8.61 6.26
C ILE A 267 -0.53 7.18 5.82
N LEU A 268 -0.05 6.33 6.74
CA LEU A 268 0.23 4.92 6.46
C LEU A 268 -1.04 4.15 6.06
N ALA A 269 -2.15 4.42 6.77
CA ALA A 269 -3.43 3.82 6.43
C ALA A 269 -3.85 4.20 5.00
N ASN A 270 -3.70 5.46 4.62
CA ASN A 270 -4.00 5.92 3.26
C ASN A 270 -3.05 5.28 2.22
N GLN A 271 -1.77 5.16 2.53
CA GLN A 271 -0.78 4.53 1.65
C GLN A 271 -1.08 3.04 1.44
N HIS A 272 -1.41 2.30 2.52
CA HIS A 272 -1.86 0.91 2.41
C HIS A 272 -3.16 0.80 1.63
N PHE A 273 -4.11 1.70 1.88
CA PHE A 273 -5.38 1.73 1.15
C PHE A 273 -5.17 1.88 -0.36
N GLU A 274 -4.40 2.88 -0.80
CA GLU A 274 -4.13 3.11 -2.22
C GLU A 274 -3.34 1.94 -2.85
N GLY A 275 -2.34 1.42 -2.13
CA GLY A 275 -1.56 0.27 -2.57
C GLY A 275 -2.39 -1.00 -2.72
N LEU A 276 -3.13 -1.38 -1.68
CA LEU A 276 -3.97 -2.58 -1.67
C LEU A 276 -5.15 -2.47 -2.63
N LYS A 277 -5.79 -1.30 -2.72
CA LYS A 277 -6.84 -1.05 -3.70
C LYS A 277 -6.36 -1.34 -5.12
N ARG A 278 -5.16 -0.84 -5.49
CA ARG A 278 -4.57 -1.09 -6.82
C ARG A 278 -4.24 -2.56 -7.04
N ILE A 279 -3.68 -3.25 -6.04
CA ILE A 279 -3.31 -4.68 -6.12
C ILE A 279 -4.57 -5.56 -6.23
N LEU A 280 -5.62 -5.23 -5.46
CA LEU A 280 -6.82 -6.07 -5.31
C LEU A 280 -7.96 -5.68 -6.29
N GLU A 281 -7.85 -4.55 -7.00
CA GLU A 281 -8.83 -4.11 -8.01
C GLU A 281 -9.10 -5.16 -9.09
N PRO A 282 -8.09 -5.90 -9.63
CA PRO A 282 -8.31 -6.96 -10.61
C PRO A 282 -9.25 -8.07 -10.12
N PHE A 283 -9.28 -8.32 -8.81
CA PHE A 283 -10.10 -9.36 -8.17
C PHE A 283 -11.48 -8.86 -7.75
N ARG A 284 -11.87 -7.62 -8.10
CA ARG A 284 -13.14 -6.97 -7.74
C ARG A 284 -13.39 -6.88 -6.22
N ILE A 285 -12.32 -6.78 -5.45
CA ILE A 285 -12.38 -6.67 -3.99
C ILE A 285 -12.65 -5.22 -3.59
N THR A 286 -13.65 -5.02 -2.75
CA THR A 286 -13.99 -3.70 -2.21
C THR A 286 -13.08 -3.37 -1.03
N VAL A 287 -12.20 -2.37 -1.23
CA VAL A 287 -11.30 -1.85 -0.19
C VAL A 287 -11.83 -0.51 0.32
N ALA A 288 -11.86 -0.30 1.64
CA ALA A 288 -12.29 0.94 2.26
C ALA A 288 -11.25 1.50 3.25
N LEU A 289 -11.28 2.82 3.47
CA LEU A 289 -10.40 3.54 4.40
C LEU A 289 -11.21 4.12 5.55
N LEU A 290 -10.94 3.68 6.79
CA LEU A 290 -11.58 4.18 8.02
C LEU A 290 -10.56 4.81 8.95
N THR A 291 -10.50 6.14 8.98
CA THR A 291 -9.60 6.93 9.84
C THR A 291 -10.35 8.00 10.63
N GLY A 292 -9.65 8.71 11.50
CA GLY A 292 -10.19 9.87 12.20
C GLY A 292 -10.76 10.95 11.26
N ALA A 293 -10.22 11.08 10.04
CA ALA A 293 -10.59 12.09 9.05
C ALA A 293 -11.69 11.65 8.07
N THR A 294 -12.15 10.41 8.10
CA THR A 294 -13.21 9.90 7.20
C THR A 294 -14.51 10.66 7.41
N LYS A 295 -15.07 11.26 6.36
CA LYS A 295 -16.27 12.13 6.44
C LYS A 295 -17.55 11.34 6.68
N SER A 296 -17.73 10.17 6.04
CA SER A 296 -18.94 9.33 6.09
C SER A 296 -18.76 8.11 7.00
N LYS A 297 -18.26 8.29 8.25
CA LYS A 297 -17.93 7.18 9.15
C LYS A 297 -19.14 6.28 9.45
N LYS A 298 -20.32 6.85 9.68
CA LYS A 298 -21.53 6.09 10.01
C LYS A 298 -21.95 5.16 8.86
N GLU A 299 -21.99 5.69 7.64
CA GLU A 299 -22.32 4.92 6.43
C GLU A 299 -21.29 3.82 6.17
N MET A 300 -20.01 4.15 6.36
CA MET A 300 -18.91 3.20 6.22
C MET A 300 -19.02 2.03 7.22
N LYS A 301 -19.29 2.32 8.50
CA LYS A 301 -19.47 1.30 9.55
C LYS A 301 -20.69 0.40 9.26
N VAL A 302 -21.78 0.95 8.75
CA VAL A 302 -22.94 0.16 8.31
C VAL A 302 -22.54 -0.77 7.16
N ALA A 303 -21.83 -0.28 6.16
CA ALA A 303 -21.39 -1.10 5.03
C ALA A 303 -20.39 -2.21 5.44
N ILE A 304 -19.56 -1.98 6.45
CA ILE A 304 -18.67 -3.00 7.04
C ILE A 304 -19.52 -4.08 7.72
N ARG A 305 -20.47 -3.69 8.57
CA ARG A 305 -21.36 -4.62 9.28
C ARG A 305 -22.25 -5.44 8.33
N GLU A 306 -22.66 -4.87 7.21
CA GLU A 306 -23.43 -5.56 6.18
C GLU A 306 -22.57 -6.46 5.26
N GLY A 307 -21.25 -6.57 5.47
CA GLY A 307 -20.37 -7.37 4.63
C GLY A 307 -20.12 -6.84 3.22
N LYS A 308 -20.54 -5.58 2.91
CA LYS A 308 -20.36 -4.95 1.59
C LYS A 308 -18.92 -4.56 1.31
N ILE A 309 -18.09 -4.51 2.33
CA ILE A 309 -16.66 -4.17 2.25
C ILE A 309 -15.85 -5.40 2.63
N ASN A 310 -14.98 -5.83 1.74
CA ASN A 310 -14.16 -7.03 1.94
C ASN A 310 -12.92 -6.75 2.79
N LEU A 311 -12.24 -5.60 2.54
CA LEU A 311 -11.04 -5.21 3.25
C LEU A 311 -11.17 -3.77 3.76
N VAL A 312 -10.94 -3.59 5.05
CA VAL A 312 -10.94 -2.26 5.69
C VAL A 312 -9.52 -1.94 6.14
N VAL A 313 -8.98 -0.84 5.64
CA VAL A 313 -7.72 -0.27 6.11
C VAL A 313 -8.04 0.89 7.05
N GLY A 314 -7.37 0.97 8.20
CA GLY A 314 -7.64 2.08 9.10
C GLY A 314 -6.63 2.23 10.23
N THR A 315 -6.94 3.17 11.13
CA THR A 315 -6.17 3.44 12.33
C THR A 315 -6.95 2.99 13.57
N HIS A 316 -6.72 3.59 14.73
CA HIS A 316 -7.49 3.34 15.95
C HIS A 316 -9.03 3.40 15.76
N ALA A 317 -9.51 4.02 14.69
CA ALA A 317 -10.94 4.03 14.37
C ALA A 317 -11.53 2.61 14.14
N LEU A 318 -10.69 1.63 13.77
CA LEU A 318 -11.09 0.22 13.66
C LEU A 318 -11.28 -0.45 15.03
N LEU A 319 -10.67 0.10 16.08
CA LEU A 319 -10.69 -0.45 17.45
C LEU A 319 -11.91 0.02 18.25
N THR A 320 -12.63 1.04 17.76
CA THR A 320 -13.80 1.59 18.47
C THR A 320 -14.95 0.58 18.51
N ASP A 321 -15.67 0.50 19.62
CA ASP A 321 -16.69 -0.51 19.88
C ASP A 321 -17.84 -0.47 18.85
N ASP A 322 -18.10 0.69 18.26
CA ASP A 322 -19.11 0.94 17.23
C ASP A 322 -18.68 0.51 15.81
N THR A 323 -17.50 -0.09 15.65
CA THR A 323 -17.07 -0.70 14.38
C THR A 323 -17.23 -2.22 14.48
N GLU A 324 -18.27 -2.74 13.86
CA GLU A 324 -18.62 -4.17 13.83
C GLU A 324 -18.36 -4.75 12.45
N PHE A 325 -17.84 -5.98 12.40
CA PHE A 325 -17.64 -6.74 11.16
C PHE A 325 -18.73 -7.82 11.03
N ASN A 326 -19.10 -8.14 9.81
CA ASN A 326 -20.04 -9.23 9.53
C ASN A 326 -19.38 -10.59 9.82
N ASP A 327 -18.17 -10.80 9.27
CA ASP A 327 -17.41 -12.03 9.42
C ASP A 327 -15.90 -11.75 9.26
N LEU A 328 -15.26 -11.31 10.36
CA LEU A 328 -13.83 -10.96 10.38
C LEU A 328 -12.98 -12.22 10.47
N GLY A 329 -12.26 -12.58 9.40
CA GLY A 329 -11.39 -13.76 9.34
C GLY A 329 -9.91 -13.47 9.45
N LEU A 330 -9.45 -12.26 9.09
CA LEU A 330 -8.02 -11.91 9.16
C LEU A 330 -7.83 -10.47 9.66
N VAL A 331 -6.93 -10.32 10.62
CA VAL A 331 -6.42 -9.03 11.09
C VAL A 331 -4.96 -8.90 10.72
N VAL A 332 -4.62 -7.84 10.00
CA VAL A 332 -3.23 -7.47 9.68
C VAL A 332 -2.87 -6.23 10.49
N ILE A 333 -1.75 -6.26 11.21
CA ILE A 333 -1.26 -5.14 12.01
C ILE A 333 0.12 -4.72 11.50
N ASP A 334 0.22 -3.51 10.97
CA ASP A 334 1.50 -2.95 10.54
C ASP A 334 2.20 -2.23 11.69
N GLU A 335 3.54 -2.36 11.75
CA GLU A 335 4.40 -1.83 12.83
C GLU A 335 3.88 -2.21 14.23
N GLN A 336 3.77 -3.51 14.47
CA GLN A 336 3.18 -4.11 15.68
C GLN A 336 3.63 -3.45 17.00
N HIS A 337 4.89 -3.02 17.08
CA HIS A 337 5.47 -2.40 18.28
C HIS A 337 4.82 -1.05 18.67
N ARG A 338 4.00 -0.47 17.79
CA ARG A 338 3.24 0.76 18.03
C ARG A 338 1.86 0.52 18.65
N PHE A 339 1.46 -0.73 18.81
CA PHE A 339 0.15 -1.11 19.35
C PHE A 339 0.30 -1.93 20.63
N GLY A 340 -0.40 -1.52 21.68
CA GLY A 340 -0.46 -2.25 22.94
C GLY A 340 -1.17 -3.61 22.82
N VAL A 341 -0.93 -4.49 23.79
CA VAL A 341 -1.55 -5.83 23.87
C VAL A 341 -3.07 -5.72 23.91
N GLU A 342 -3.63 -4.80 24.71
CA GLU A 342 -5.09 -4.57 24.79
C GLU A 342 -5.73 -4.19 23.46
N GLN A 343 -5.03 -3.40 22.64
CA GLN A 343 -5.54 -2.96 21.35
C GLN A 343 -5.64 -4.12 20.35
N ARG A 344 -4.68 -5.05 20.42
CA ARG A 344 -4.69 -6.28 19.60
C ARG A 344 -5.80 -7.22 20.04
N GLN A 345 -6.00 -7.38 21.33
CA GLN A 345 -7.08 -8.20 21.89
C GLN A 345 -8.47 -7.65 21.53
N LYS A 346 -8.67 -6.33 21.55
CA LYS A 346 -9.94 -5.71 21.13
C LYS A 346 -10.32 -6.03 19.69
N LEU A 347 -9.35 -6.10 18.77
CA LEU A 347 -9.62 -6.51 17.39
C LEU A 347 -9.95 -8.01 17.26
N ALA A 348 -9.25 -8.84 18.01
CA ALA A 348 -9.51 -10.27 18.04
C ALA A 348 -10.93 -10.61 18.56
N LEU A 349 -11.47 -9.79 19.45
CA LEU A 349 -12.83 -9.97 20.02
C LEU A 349 -13.96 -9.47 19.10
N LYS A 350 -13.66 -8.86 17.92
CA LYS A 350 -14.67 -8.34 17.00
C LYS A 350 -15.25 -9.37 16.02
N SER A 351 -14.85 -10.63 16.12
CA SER A 351 -15.46 -11.72 15.36
C SER A 351 -16.77 -12.17 16.02
N PRO A 352 -17.88 -12.23 15.27
CA PRO A 352 -19.22 -12.48 15.85
C PRO A 352 -19.42 -13.89 16.41
N GLU A 353 -18.65 -14.88 16.02
CA GLU A 353 -18.89 -16.30 16.36
C GLU A 353 -18.00 -16.86 17.47
N GLY A 354 -17.30 -16.01 18.24
CA GLY A 354 -16.40 -16.47 19.32
C GLY A 354 -15.12 -17.17 18.82
N LEU A 355 -14.93 -17.30 17.51
CA LEU A 355 -13.69 -17.75 16.89
C LEU A 355 -12.81 -16.52 16.66
N ALA A 356 -11.64 -16.48 17.27
CA ALA A 356 -10.68 -15.40 17.04
C ALA A 356 -10.25 -15.40 15.56
N PRO A 357 -10.15 -14.23 14.92
CA PRO A 357 -9.63 -14.13 13.55
C PRO A 357 -8.15 -14.50 13.50
N HIS A 358 -7.64 -14.88 12.34
CA HIS A 358 -6.21 -15.00 12.12
C HIS A 358 -5.53 -13.65 12.34
N LEU A 359 -4.34 -13.65 12.96
CA LEU A 359 -3.54 -12.46 13.20
C LEU A 359 -2.24 -12.52 12.42
N LEU A 360 -2.01 -11.54 11.55
CA LEU A 360 -0.75 -11.32 10.85
C LEU A 360 -0.15 -9.98 11.31
N ALA A 361 0.85 -10.03 12.17
CA ALA A 361 1.61 -8.86 12.56
C ALA A 361 2.76 -8.61 11.59
N MET A 362 3.03 -7.35 11.25
CA MET A 362 4.15 -6.95 10.40
C MET A 362 5.09 -6.02 11.15
N THR A 363 6.39 -6.16 10.90
CA THR A 363 7.40 -5.23 11.40
C THR A 363 8.51 -4.98 10.39
N ALA A 364 8.96 -3.72 10.31
CA ALA A 364 10.14 -3.34 9.55
C ALA A 364 11.42 -3.33 10.41
N THR A 365 11.29 -3.49 11.73
CA THR A 365 12.45 -3.68 12.61
C THR A 365 12.92 -5.12 12.54
N PRO A 366 14.13 -5.39 12.07
CA PRO A 366 14.73 -6.71 12.21
C PRO A 366 14.91 -7.03 13.71
N ILE A 367 14.24 -8.07 14.17
CA ILE A 367 14.37 -8.57 15.54
C ILE A 367 15.41 -9.69 15.50
N PRO A 368 16.47 -9.63 16.30
CA PRO A 368 17.45 -10.71 16.38
C PRO A 368 16.79 -12.05 16.67
N ARG A 369 17.28 -13.12 16.03
CA ARG A 369 16.68 -14.45 16.12
C ARG A 369 16.57 -14.95 17.57
N SER A 370 17.55 -14.60 18.41
CA SER A 370 17.53 -14.92 19.83
C SER A 370 16.36 -14.29 20.57
N LEU A 371 16.03 -13.04 20.27
CA LEU A 371 14.89 -12.33 20.87
C LEU A 371 13.55 -12.82 20.31
N GLN A 372 13.50 -13.25 19.04
CA GLN A 372 12.28 -13.85 18.47
C GLN A 372 11.84 -15.08 19.25
N LEU A 373 12.79 -15.95 19.61
CA LEU A 373 12.53 -17.19 20.32
C LEU A 373 12.11 -17.00 21.77
N THR A 374 12.46 -15.88 22.39
CA THR A 374 12.23 -15.63 23.81
C THR A 374 11.05 -14.70 24.11
N VAL A 375 10.96 -13.58 23.37
CA VAL A 375 9.96 -12.54 23.64
C VAL A 375 8.65 -12.80 22.88
N PHE A 376 8.72 -13.49 21.74
CA PHE A 376 7.59 -13.78 20.85
C PHE A 376 7.37 -15.30 20.70
N GLY A 377 7.59 -16.05 21.76
CA GLY A 377 7.55 -17.53 21.74
C GLY A 377 6.21 -18.15 21.33
N ASP A 378 5.14 -17.38 21.39
CA ASP A 378 3.79 -17.70 20.94
C ASP A 378 3.49 -17.28 19.50
N LEU A 379 4.42 -16.55 18.85
CA LEU A 379 4.29 -16.12 17.46
C LEU A 379 5.10 -17.00 16.52
N GLU A 380 4.45 -17.54 15.51
CA GLU A 380 5.14 -18.09 14.34
C GLU A 380 5.77 -16.95 13.54
N VAL A 381 6.99 -17.14 13.02
CA VAL A 381 7.74 -16.05 12.35
C VAL A 381 8.05 -16.43 10.91
N SER A 382 7.66 -15.55 9.98
CA SER A 382 8.08 -15.58 8.56
C SER A 382 9.03 -14.42 8.27
N ILE A 383 10.17 -14.72 7.63
CA ILE A 383 11.25 -13.75 7.40
C ILE A 383 11.38 -13.43 5.91
N LEU A 384 11.35 -12.14 5.58
CA LEU A 384 11.66 -11.61 4.24
C LEU A 384 13.10 -11.09 4.21
N ASN A 385 14.04 -11.96 3.94
CA ASN A 385 15.47 -11.66 3.85
C ASN A 385 15.96 -11.37 2.42
N GLN A 386 15.05 -11.20 1.48
CA GLN A 386 15.35 -10.87 0.09
C GLN A 386 14.66 -9.58 -0.31
N MET A 387 15.37 -8.70 -1.02
CA MET A 387 14.80 -7.50 -1.59
C MET A 387 14.21 -7.77 -2.98
N PRO A 388 13.09 -7.13 -3.35
CA PRO A 388 12.56 -7.18 -4.72
C PRO A 388 13.59 -6.67 -5.74
N LYS A 389 13.52 -7.22 -6.97
CA LYS A 389 14.40 -6.82 -8.08
C LYS A 389 14.23 -5.33 -8.39
N GLY A 390 15.35 -4.65 -8.71
CA GLY A 390 15.35 -3.26 -9.15
C GLY A 390 15.57 -2.22 -8.06
N ARG A 391 15.69 -2.61 -6.79
CA ARG A 391 16.08 -1.70 -5.73
C ARG A 391 17.59 -1.41 -5.79
N GLN A 392 17.94 -0.11 -5.85
CA GLN A 392 19.33 0.33 -5.80
C GLN A 392 19.86 0.29 -4.36
N PRO A 393 21.14 -0.10 -4.16
CA PRO A 393 21.77 0.01 -2.85
C PRO A 393 21.84 1.48 -2.43
N ILE A 394 21.75 1.72 -1.10
CA ILE A 394 21.89 3.06 -0.53
C ILE A 394 23.35 3.23 -0.11
N GLU A 395 24.06 4.14 -0.75
CA GLU A 395 25.42 4.50 -0.37
C GLU A 395 25.38 5.21 0.99
N THR A 396 26.09 4.64 1.97
CA THR A 396 26.15 5.20 3.33
C THR A 396 27.54 5.74 3.58
N GLU A 397 27.62 6.98 4.03
CA GLU A 397 28.89 7.66 4.27
C GLU A 397 28.87 8.39 5.62
N ILE A 398 29.94 8.25 6.39
CA ILE A 398 30.13 8.97 7.65
C ILE A 398 30.93 10.25 7.35
N LEU A 399 30.37 11.40 7.69
CA LEU A 399 30.99 12.70 7.49
C LEU A 399 31.22 13.41 8.81
N ARG A 400 32.38 14.04 8.95
CA ARG A 400 32.67 14.98 10.03
C ARG A 400 32.12 16.35 9.69
N GLU A 401 31.91 17.20 10.68
CA GLU A 401 31.36 18.53 10.48
C GLU A 401 32.20 19.37 9.51
N ILE A 402 33.52 19.18 9.47
CA ILE A 402 34.41 19.88 8.56
C ILE A 402 34.19 19.50 7.08
N ASP A 403 33.77 18.26 6.82
CA ASP A 403 33.58 17.71 5.48
C ASP A 403 32.24 18.12 4.84
N VAL A 404 31.32 18.70 5.64
CA VAL A 404 29.94 19.01 5.22
C VAL A 404 29.89 20.03 4.09
N ASN A 405 30.72 21.10 4.17
CA ASN A 405 30.72 22.17 3.19
C ASN A 405 31.22 21.71 1.82
N GLU A 406 32.25 20.83 1.80
CA GLU A 406 32.91 20.40 0.56
C GLU A 406 32.20 19.20 -0.09
N ARG A 407 31.58 18.34 0.69
CA ARG A 407 31.04 17.05 0.19
C ARG A 407 29.51 17.00 0.20
N LEU A 408 28.87 17.42 1.30
CA LEU A 408 27.43 17.27 1.47
C LEU A 408 26.63 18.36 0.75
N TYR A 409 26.97 19.63 0.93
CA TYR A 409 26.17 20.72 0.34
C TYR A 409 26.18 20.76 -1.19
N PRO A 410 27.29 20.48 -1.88
CA PRO A 410 27.30 20.32 -3.33
C PRO A 410 26.40 19.17 -3.78
N LYS A 411 26.43 18.03 -3.06
CA LYS A 411 25.61 16.87 -3.38
C LYS A 411 24.10 17.15 -3.21
N ILE A 412 23.71 17.83 -2.14
CA ILE A 412 22.33 18.28 -1.95
C ILE A 412 21.88 19.18 -3.11
N THR A 413 22.74 20.12 -3.52
CA THR A 413 22.43 21.02 -4.63
C THR A 413 22.25 20.26 -5.95
N GLU A 414 23.10 19.28 -6.24
CA GLU A 414 23.03 18.41 -7.41
C GLU A 414 21.68 17.65 -7.44
N VAL A 415 21.37 16.98 -6.34
CA VAL A 415 20.20 16.12 -6.18
C VAL A 415 18.89 16.92 -6.31
N VAL A 416 18.81 18.11 -5.68
CA VAL A 416 17.64 18.96 -5.77
C VAL A 416 17.48 19.56 -7.17
N ARG A 417 18.56 19.93 -7.84
CA ARG A 417 18.53 20.36 -9.26
C ARG A 417 18.03 19.26 -10.19
N ALA A 418 18.30 18.00 -9.87
CA ALA A 418 17.75 16.84 -10.59
C ALA A 418 16.26 16.58 -10.25
N GLY A 419 15.62 17.45 -9.45
CA GLY A 419 14.23 17.32 -9.04
C GLY A 419 13.97 16.31 -7.93
N GLN A 420 15.01 15.84 -7.24
CA GLN A 420 14.91 14.91 -6.11
C GLN A 420 14.82 15.67 -4.78
N GLN A 421 14.51 14.93 -3.71
CA GLN A 421 14.22 15.51 -2.40
C GLN A 421 15.16 14.96 -1.32
N VAL A 422 15.28 15.72 -0.23
CA VAL A 422 16.21 15.45 0.86
C VAL A 422 15.47 15.38 2.20
N TYR A 423 15.73 14.33 2.97
CA TYR A 423 15.42 14.29 4.40
C TYR A 423 16.63 14.77 5.21
N TRP A 424 16.36 15.62 6.19
CA TRP A 424 17.37 16.08 7.15
C TRP A 424 16.89 15.78 8.57
N VAL A 425 17.55 14.83 9.25
CA VAL A 425 17.13 14.34 10.57
C VAL A 425 18.00 14.96 11.64
N CYS A 426 17.37 15.65 12.59
CA CYS A 426 18.02 16.24 13.75
C CYS A 426 17.67 15.46 15.01
N LYS A 427 18.65 15.26 15.90
CA LYS A 427 18.41 14.75 17.25
C LYS A 427 18.10 15.91 18.20
N ALA A 428 17.22 15.67 19.18
CA ALA A 428 17.09 16.55 20.33
C ALA A 428 18.42 16.58 21.12
N ILE A 429 18.85 17.77 21.55
CA ILE A 429 20.14 17.94 22.27
C ILE A 429 20.02 17.45 23.71
N ASP A 430 18.80 17.51 24.29
CA ASP A 430 18.46 17.02 25.63
C ASP A 430 17.14 16.28 25.58
N ASP A 431 16.87 15.39 26.56
CA ASP A 431 15.57 14.74 26.77
C ASP A 431 14.42 15.74 27.10
N ASN A 432 14.74 17.03 27.13
CA ASN A 432 13.76 18.09 27.32
C ASN A 432 12.95 18.33 26.05
N PRO A 433 11.63 18.16 26.12
CA PRO A 433 10.74 18.26 24.94
C PRO A 433 10.75 19.63 24.22
N THR A 434 11.23 20.70 24.84
CA THR A 434 11.42 22.02 24.19
C THR A 434 12.66 22.07 23.31
N SER A 435 13.67 21.24 23.58
CA SER A 435 14.92 21.20 22.81
C SER A 435 14.73 20.61 21.41
N GLU A 436 13.85 19.59 21.24
CA GLU A 436 13.54 19.02 19.92
C GLU A 436 13.01 20.06 18.92
N THR A 437 12.00 20.82 19.36
CA THR A 437 11.37 21.86 18.51
C THR A 437 12.36 22.96 18.16
N THR A 438 13.22 23.34 19.12
CA THR A 438 14.23 24.36 18.93
C THR A 438 15.34 23.92 17.99
N SER A 439 15.81 22.69 18.11
CA SER A 439 16.85 22.10 17.25
C SER A 439 16.43 22.06 15.77
N VAL A 440 15.24 21.49 15.49
CA VAL A 440 14.72 21.39 14.11
C VAL A 440 14.47 22.75 13.49
N LYS A 441 13.90 23.72 14.24
CA LYS A 441 13.66 25.07 13.75
C LYS A 441 14.97 25.79 13.42
N LYS A 442 15.94 25.78 14.36
CA LYS A 442 17.27 26.40 14.15
C LYS A 442 17.97 25.80 12.91
N ARG A 443 17.91 24.47 12.74
CA ARG A 443 18.48 23.82 11.56
C ARG A 443 17.77 24.23 10.28
N CYS A 444 16.45 24.29 10.28
CA CYS A 444 15.66 24.73 9.15
C CYS A 444 16.03 26.18 8.73
N GLU A 445 16.15 27.10 9.69
CA GLU A 445 16.57 28.49 9.42
C GLU A 445 18.00 28.56 8.87
N LYS A 446 18.94 27.80 9.44
CA LYS A 446 20.33 27.71 8.92
C LYS A 446 20.34 27.20 7.48
N LEU A 447 19.57 26.16 7.16
CA LEU A 447 19.50 25.62 5.80
C LEU A 447 18.82 26.59 4.83
N LYS A 448 17.80 27.34 5.25
CA LYS A 448 17.20 28.41 4.43
C LYS A 448 18.18 29.52 4.09
N THR A 449 19.08 29.86 5.02
CA THR A 449 20.16 30.83 4.77
C THR A 449 21.18 30.30 3.78
N LEU A 450 21.55 29.03 3.89
CA LEU A 450 22.51 28.36 3.00
C LEU A 450 21.94 28.10 1.59
N PHE A 451 20.65 27.77 1.51
CA PHE A 451 19.95 27.43 0.28
C PHE A 451 18.72 28.30 0.06
N PRO A 452 18.87 29.62 -0.20
CA PRO A 452 17.73 30.56 -0.24
C PRO A 452 16.73 30.32 -1.39
N LYS A 453 17.11 29.52 -2.40
CA LYS A 453 16.26 29.16 -3.54
C LYS A 453 15.47 27.87 -3.33
N LEU A 454 15.77 27.09 -2.29
CA LEU A 454 15.13 25.82 -2.01
C LEU A 454 13.93 25.97 -1.07
N LYS A 455 12.92 25.15 -1.27
CA LYS A 455 11.74 25.07 -0.41
C LYS A 455 12.03 24.15 0.76
N ILE A 456 12.27 24.72 1.93
CA ILE A 456 12.67 23.99 3.12
C ILE A 456 11.60 24.16 4.18
N GLU A 457 11.10 23.05 4.69
CA GLU A 457 10.14 23.00 5.80
C GLU A 457 10.61 22.05 6.89
N PHE A 458 9.96 22.12 8.05
CA PHE A 458 10.31 21.30 9.18
C PHE A 458 9.10 20.52 9.72
N LEU A 459 9.39 19.37 10.35
CA LEU A 459 8.41 18.48 10.95
C LEU A 459 8.92 17.98 12.32
N HIS A 460 8.09 18.00 13.35
CA HIS A 460 8.45 17.44 14.65
C HIS A 460 7.28 16.78 15.38
N GLY A 461 7.56 15.95 16.38
CA GLY A 461 6.60 15.11 17.09
C GLY A 461 5.40 15.83 17.69
N ARG A 462 5.56 17.09 18.09
CA ARG A 462 4.54 17.89 18.80
C ARG A 462 3.55 18.61 17.89
N MET A 463 3.75 18.62 16.57
CA MET A 463 2.77 19.18 15.65
C MET A 463 1.47 18.40 15.71
N LYS A 464 0.35 19.08 15.45
CA LYS A 464 -0.96 18.43 15.37
C LYS A 464 -0.95 17.40 14.22
N PRO A 465 -1.65 16.27 14.36
CA PRO A 465 -1.70 15.24 13.31
C PRO A 465 -2.04 15.79 11.92
N ALA A 466 -3.06 16.66 11.82
CA ALA A 466 -3.46 17.26 10.55
C ALA A 466 -2.36 18.12 9.90
N GLU A 467 -1.58 18.84 10.70
CA GLU A 467 -0.46 19.66 10.22
C GLU A 467 0.70 18.79 9.72
N LYS A 468 0.99 17.67 10.42
CA LYS A 468 1.97 16.67 9.98
C LYS A 468 1.55 16.06 8.64
N ASP A 469 0.28 15.70 8.52
CA ASP A 469 -0.27 15.10 7.32
C ASP A 469 -0.20 16.06 6.13
N GLU A 470 -0.46 17.35 6.33
CA GLU A 470 -0.34 18.38 5.30
C GLU A 470 1.10 18.55 4.82
N ILE A 471 2.07 18.72 5.73
CA ILE A 471 3.49 18.87 5.39
C ILE A 471 4.01 17.64 4.65
N MET A 472 3.72 16.44 5.16
CA MET A 472 4.11 15.20 4.50
C MET A 472 3.47 15.03 3.13
N GLY A 473 2.20 15.42 2.98
CA GLY A 473 1.51 15.41 1.69
C GLY A 473 2.16 16.38 0.69
N ARG A 474 2.58 17.56 1.13
CA ARG A 474 3.31 18.54 0.29
C ARG A 474 4.71 18.03 -0.08
N PHE A 475 5.40 17.37 0.84
CA PHE A 475 6.70 16.76 0.57
C PHE A 475 6.56 15.60 -0.42
N SER A 476 5.63 14.68 -0.22
CA SER A 476 5.36 13.58 -1.15
C SER A 476 4.94 14.06 -2.55
N ALA A 477 4.27 15.21 -2.63
CA ALA A 477 3.90 15.85 -3.90
C ALA A 477 5.05 16.64 -4.58
N GLY A 478 6.28 16.62 -4.03
CA GLY A 478 7.43 17.33 -4.59
C GLY A 478 7.37 18.86 -4.42
N LYS A 479 6.56 19.36 -3.48
CA LYS A 479 6.43 20.81 -3.23
C LYS A 479 7.44 21.33 -2.21
N ILE A 480 8.16 20.47 -1.55
CA ILE A 480 9.21 20.76 -0.56
C ILE A 480 10.47 20.03 -1.02
N ASP A 481 11.59 20.71 -1.08
CA ASP A 481 12.87 20.15 -1.55
C ASP A 481 13.64 19.48 -0.40
N ILE A 482 13.66 20.12 0.77
CA ILE A 482 14.32 19.60 1.98
C ILE A 482 13.31 19.59 3.13
N LEU A 483 13.12 18.41 3.73
CA LEU A 483 12.31 18.25 4.94
C LEU A 483 13.22 18.02 6.15
N VAL A 484 13.29 19.01 7.03
CA VAL A 484 14.02 18.93 8.31
C VAL A 484 13.10 18.32 9.36
N SER A 485 13.53 17.23 9.99
CA SER A 485 12.65 16.55 10.95
C SER A 485 13.39 15.94 12.14
N THR A 486 12.64 15.58 13.17
CA THR A 486 13.10 14.61 14.19
C THR A 486 12.90 13.18 13.69
N THR A 487 13.06 12.20 14.55
CA THR A 487 12.79 10.77 14.28
C THR A 487 11.34 10.46 13.87
N VAL A 488 10.44 11.44 13.87
CA VAL A 488 9.03 11.28 13.47
C VAL A 488 8.88 10.71 12.06
N ILE A 489 9.85 10.96 11.16
CA ILE A 489 9.86 10.35 9.82
C ILE A 489 10.18 8.84 9.81
N GLU A 490 10.58 8.27 10.95
CA GLU A 490 10.72 6.82 11.13
C GLU A 490 9.37 6.09 10.86
N VAL A 491 8.26 6.80 10.93
CA VAL A 491 6.92 6.29 10.63
C VAL A 491 6.67 6.32 9.13
N GLY A 492 6.90 5.25 8.47
CA GLY A 492 6.47 4.57 7.27
C GLY A 492 6.10 5.31 5.99
N VAL A 493 6.14 6.64 5.87
CA VAL A 493 5.72 7.33 4.65
C VAL A 493 6.69 7.08 3.49
N ASP A 494 6.15 6.60 2.38
CA ASP A 494 6.90 6.35 1.15
C ASP A 494 6.97 7.61 0.29
N VAL A 495 8.20 8.10 0.07
CA VAL A 495 8.48 9.22 -0.84
C VAL A 495 9.52 8.77 -1.87
N PRO A 496 9.09 8.21 -3.01
CA PRO A 496 10.00 7.64 -4.00
C PRO A 496 11.01 8.63 -4.56
N ASN A 497 10.71 9.92 -4.50
CA ASN A 497 11.56 11.00 -5.01
C ASN A 497 12.62 11.46 -4.00
N ALA A 498 12.56 11.02 -2.74
CA ALA A 498 13.58 11.29 -1.74
C ALA A 498 14.78 10.36 -1.94
N SER A 499 15.92 10.92 -2.31
CA SER A 499 17.15 10.17 -2.63
C SER A 499 18.30 10.42 -1.66
N VAL A 500 18.20 11.45 -0.83
CA VAL A 500 19.21 11.76 0.19
C VAL A 500 18.59 11.81 1.57
N ILE A 501 19.23 11.17 2.53
CA ILE A 501 18.96 11.36 3.95
C ILE A 501 20.22 11.75 4.69
N VAL A 502 20.14 12.82 5.47
CA VAL A 502 21.20 13.31 6.35
C VAL A 502 20.78 13.10 7.78
N ILE A 503 21.60 12.44 8.59
CA ILE A 503 21.32 12.16 10.01
C ILE A 503 22.38 12.85 10.85
N GLU A 504 21.96 13.88 11.59
CA GLU A 504 22.85 14.63 12.50
C GLU A 504 23.07 13.90 13.81
N ASN A 505 24.26 14.05 14.39
CA ASN A 505 24.67 13.41 15.65
C ASN A 505 24.35 11.91 15.63
N ALA A 506 24.80 11.26 14.54
CA ALA A 506 24.49 9.85 14.25
C ALA A 506 24.95 8.91 15.37
N GLU A 507 26.01 9.29 16.10
CA GLU A 507 26.51 8.57 17.27
C GLU A 507 25.48 8.45 18.41
N GLY A 508 24.50 9.33 18.44
CA GLY A 508 23.44 9.34 19.43
C GLY A 508 22.23 8.46 19.12
N TYR A 509 22.19 7.79 17.98
CA TYR A 509 21.10 6.89 17.59
C TYR A 509 21.48 5.42 17.71
N GLY A 510 20.49 4.54 17.92
CA GLY A 510 20.66 3.10 17.81
C GLY A 510 20.88 2.63 16.35
N LEU A 511 21.59 1.50 16.17
CA LEU A 511 21.81 0.92 14.83
C LEU A 511 20.51 0.65 14.08
N ALA A 512 19.56 0.01 14.75
CA ALA A 512 18.25 -0.29 14.16
C ALA A 512 17.50 0.99 13.75
N GLN A 513 17.59 2.06 14.55
CA GLN A 513 16.95 3.33 14.27
C GLN A 513 17.55 4.04 13.05
N ILE A 514 18.89 4.10 12.96
CA ILE A 514 19.56 4.65 11.77
C ILE A 514 19.22 3.81 10.53
N HIS A 515 19.18 2.49 10.67
CA HIS A 515 18.80 1.59 9.56
C HIS A 515 17.37 1.86 9.06
N GLN A 516 16.41 2.05 9.95
CA GLN A 516 15.04 2.43 9.59
C GLN A 516 14.96 3.80 8.91
N LEU A 517 15.70 4.79 9.42
CA LEU A 517 15.82 6.11 8.81
C LEU A 517 16.46 6.02 7.41
N ARG A 518 17.54 5.26 7.27
CA ARG A 518 18.19 4.99 5.96
C ARG A 518 17.21 4.40 4.96
N GLY A 519 16.32 3.49 5.40
CA GLY A 519 15.27 2.89 4.57
C GLY A 519 14.20 3.85 4.07
N ARG A 520 14.21 5.14 4.48
CA ARG A 520 13.30 6.18 3.96
C ARG A 520 13.69 6.68 2.58
N VAL A 521 14.90 6.44 2.14
CA VAL A 521 15.38 6.70 0.78
C VAL A 521 15.62 5.39 0.02
N GLY A 522 15.96 5.45 -1.27
CA GLY A 522 16.20 4.26 -2.08
C GLY A 522 14.93 3.54 -2.54
N ARG A 523 13.81 4.25 -2.63
CA ARG A 523 12.52 3.71 -3.08
C ARG A 523 12.19 4.08 -4.54
N GLY A 524 12.97 4.97 -5.12
CA GLY A 524 12.92 5.35 -6.53
C GLY A 524 13.95 4.61 -7.37
N SER A 525 14.05 5.00 -8.65
CA SER A 525 15.07 4.51 -9.58
C SER A 525 16.40 5.26 -9.52
N ALA A 526 16.47 6.37 -8.76
CA ALA A 526 17.67 7.19 -8.61
C ALA A 526 18.62 6.60 -7.56
N ALA A 527 19.94 6.82 -7.76
CA ALA A 527 20.95 6.52 -6.74
C ALA A 527 20.61 7.27 -5.44
N SER A 528 20.78 6.60 -4.32
CA SER A 528 20.37 7.14 -3.02
C SER A 528 21.50 7.11 -2.01
N PHE A 529 21.55 8.13 -1.16
CA PHE A 529 22.66 8.41 -0.27
C PHE A 529 22.16 8.61 1.17
N CYS A 530 22.91 8.07 2.12
CA CYS A 530 22.71 8.26 3.55
C CYS A 530 23.98 8.86 4.16
N TYR A 531 23.90 10.09 4.61
CA TYR A 531 25.01 10.79 5.25
C TYR A 531 24.83 10.79 6.77
N LEU A 532 25.79 10.22 7.47
CA LEU A 532 25.84 10.16 8.93
C LEU A 532 26.80 11.24 9.42
N LEU A 533 26.28 12.33 9.99
CA LEU A 533 27.10 13.42 10.52
C LEU A 533 27.43 13.14 11.97
N THR A 534 28.73 13.18 12.30
CA THR A 534 29.23 13.06 13.68
C THR A 534 29.61 14.42 14.23
N SER A 535 29.42 14.62 15.55
CA SER A 535 29.78 15.88 16.22
C SER A 535 31.28 15.94 16.56
N GLY A 536 31.92 17.08 16.26
CA GLY A 536 33.30 17.37 16.62
C GLY A 536 34.37 16.46 15.97
N ASP A 537 35.52 16.31 16.65
CA ASP A 537 36.62 15.45 16.24
C ASP A 537 36.42 13.96 16.54
N PHE A 538 35.18 13.53 16.63
CA PHE A 538 34.83 12.18 17.05
C PHE A 538 35.25 11.16 15.98
N GLN A 539 36.07 10.20 16.40
CA GLN A 539 36.36 9.02 15.56
C GLN A 539 35.06 8.19 15.41
N PRO A 540 34.72 7.75 14.19
CA PRO A 540 33.51 6.95 13.99
C PRO A 540 33.51 5.74 14.92
N SER A 541 32.45 5.59 15.70
CA SER A 541 32.29 4.42 16.57
C SER A 541 32.22 3.16 15.71
N ARG A 542 32.73 2.03 16.24
CA ARG A 542 32.63 0.71 15.57
C ARG A 542 31.20 0.45 15.07
N ARG A 543 30.21 0.93 15.79
CA ARG A 543 28.79 0.82 15.44
C ARG A 543 28.42 1.55 14.14
N LEU A 544 28.88 2.77 13.93
CA LEU A 544 28.64 3.54 12.70
C LEU A 544 29.37 2.93 11.51
N LEU A 545 30.58 2.41 11.71
CA LEU A 545 31.32 1.71 10.67
C LEU A 545 30.62 0.45 10.15
N GLU A 546 29.85 -0.25 11.01
CA GLU A 546 29.06 -1.40 10.55
C GLU A 546 27.86 -0.97 9.68
N LEU A 547 27.28 0.21 9.91
CA LEU A 547 26.24 0.78 9.04
C LEU A 547 26.76 1.18 7.66
N GLU A 548 27.98 1.65 7.58
CA GLU A 548 28.65 1.99 6.32
C GLU A 548 28.94 0.74 5.49
N LYS A 549 29.37 -0.35 6.15
CA LYS A 549 29.72 -1.62 5.50
C LYS A 549 28.53 -2.46 5.07
N SER A 550 27.41 -2.39 5.79
CA SER A 550 26.28 -3.29 5.58
C SER A 550 24.94 -2.56 5.44
N SER A 551 24.16 -3.02 4.46
CA SER A 551 22.76 -2.64 4.29
C SER A 551 21.78 -3.70 4.81
N ASP A 552 22.26 -4.83 5.32
CA ASP A 552 21.44 -5.92 5.86
C ASP A 552 20.97 -5.58 7.28
N GLY A 553 19.66 -5.34 7.43
CA GLY A 553 19.03 -4.98 8.71
C GLY A 553 19.11 -6.10 9.75
N PHE A 554 19.07 -7.38 9.33
CA PHE A 554 19.19 -8.53 10.26
C PHE A 554 20.60 -8.62 10.83
N TYR A 555 21.60 -8.47 9.98
CA TYR A 555 22.98 -8.41 10.42
C TYR A 555 23.22 -7.25 11.41
N LEU A 556 22.73 -6.05 11.07
CA LEU A 556 22.87 -4.87 11.93
C LEU A 556 22.16 -5.05 13.29
N ALA A 557 21.00 -5.70 13.32
CA ALA A 557 20.29 -5.99 14.57
C ALA A 557 21.07 -7.00 15.45
N GLU A 558 21.71 -8.01 14.86
CA GLU A 558 22.58 -8.93 15.60
C GLU A 558 23.84 -8.25 16.14
N VAL A 559 24.42 -7.33 15.36
CA VAL A 559 25.57 -6.53 15.80
C VAL A 559 25.18 -5.61 16.95
N ASP A 560 24.03 -4.92 16.86
CA ASP A 560 23.51 -4.04 17.92
C ASP A 560 23.29 -4.83 19.24
N LEU A 561 22.70 -6.03 19.14
CA LEU A 561 22.49 -6.92 20.29
C LEU A 561 23.82 -7.33 20.96
N LYS A 562 24.82 -7.68 20.15
CA LYS A 562 26.16 -8.06 20.66
C LYS A 562 26.88 -6.91 21.33
N MET A 563 26.73 -5.68 20.79
CA MET A 563 27.42 -4.49 21.30
C MET A 563 26.81 -3.92 22.58
N ARG A 564 25.46 -3.93 22.69
CA ARG A 564 24.75 -3.41 23.86
C ARG A 564 24.76 -4.41 25.02
N GLY A 565 24.92 -5.68 24.71
CA GLY A 565 24.70 -6.74 25.67
C GLY A 565 23.20 -6.99 25.97
N PRO A 566 22.85 -8.14 26.54
CA PRO A 566 21.44 -8.49 26.80
C PRO A 566 20.77 -7.57 27.82
N GLY A 567 21.48 -6.91 28.72
CA GLY A 567 20.93 -6.13 29.83
C GLY A 567 20.25 -4.80 29.43
N GLU A 568 20.80 -4.05 28.46
CA GLU A 568 20.21 -2.76 28.06
C GLU A 568 18.94 -2.90 27.21
N ILE A 569 18.79 -4.00 26.46
CA ILE A 569 17.58 -4.27 25.67
C ILE A 569 16.40 -4.59 26.58
N TYR A 570 16.67 -5.16 27.76
CA TYR A 570 15.66 -5.44 28.78
C TYR A 570 15.16 -4.20 29.52
N GLY A 571 15.97 -3.18 29.71
CA GLY A 571 15.53 -1.91 30.27
C GLY A 571 14.47 -1.19 29.42
N ALA A 572 14.48 -1.41 28.10
CA ALA A 572 13.48 -0.85 27.20
C ALA A 572 12.20 -1.73 27.04
N LEU A 573 12.28 -3.01 27.42
CA LEU A 573 11.16 -3.95 27.49
C LEU A 573 10.55 -4.02 28.91
N GLN A 574 10.79 -2.98 29.71
CA GLN A 574 10.31 -2.87 31.08
C GLN A 574 8.79 -3.02 31.12
N HIS A 575 8.37 -4.22 31.42
CA HIS A 575 7.22 -4.61 32.22
C HIS A 575 6.99 -6.10 32.01
N GLY A 576 7.73 -6.94 32.72
CA GLY A 576 7.61 -8.41 32.68
C GLY A 576 8.91 -9.15 32.32
N ALA A 577 10.07 -8.56 32.65
CA ALA A 577 11.37 -9.14 32.37
C ALA A 577 11.55 -10.53 33.01
N LEU A 578 11.85 -11.53 32.18
CA LEU A 578 12.35 -12.83 32.62
C LEU A 578 13.68 -12.61 33.36
N ASP A 579 13.66 -12.74 34.68
CA ASP A 579 14.87 -12.70 35.52
C ASP A 579 15.64 -14.03 35.36
N LEU A 580 16.34 -14.13 34.21
CA LEU A 580 17.16 -15.31 33.88
C LEU A 580 18.48 -15.21 34.62
N ARG A 581 18.66 -16.07 35.64
CA ARG A 581 19.88 -16.07 36.51
C ARG A 581 21.06 -16.82 35.90
N ILE A 582 20.83 -17.80 35.02
CA ILE A 582 21.83 -18.70 34.48
C ILE A 582 21.80 -18.72 32.95
N ALA A 583 20.63 -18.79 32.36
CA ALA A 583 20.50 -18.88 30.91
C ALA A 583 20.77 -17.54 30.22
N SER A 584 21.47 -17.57 29.10
CA SER A 584 21.67 -16.41 28.24
C SER A 584 20.68 -16.42 27.09
N LEU A 585 20.03 -15.28 26.82
CA LEU A 585 19.15 -15.10 25.66
C LEU A 585 19.89 -15.10 24.32
N THR A 586 21.22 -15.06 24.35
CA THR A 586 22.05 -15.23 23.15
C THR A 586 22.30 -16.70 22.81
N ASP A 587 21.97 -17.64 23.72
CA ASP A 587 22.07 -19.08 23.45
C ASP A 587 20.84 -19.61 22.71
N THR A 588 20.80 -19.34 21.41
CA THR A 588 19.71 -19.75 20.52
C THR A 588 19.51 -21.26 20.45
N LYS A 589 20.57 -22.07 20.68
CA LYS A 589 20.48 -23.54 20.66
C LYS A 589 19.75 -24.06 21.90
N LEU A 590 20.09 -23.52 23.06
CA LEU A 590 19.46 -23.89 24.33
C LEU A 590 17.98 -23.47 24.32
N ILE A 591 17.66 -22.28 23.84
CA ILE A 591 16.30 -21.75 23.77
C ILE A 591 15.45 -22.61 22.81
N ALA A 592 15.93 -22.92 21.61
CA ALA A 592 15.21 -23.75 20.65
C ALA A 592 14.95 -25.18 21.19
N ARG A 593 15.91 -25.72 21.95
CA ARG A 593 15.73 -27.02 22.64
C ARG A 593 14.65 -26.91 23.72
N ALA A 594 14.70 -25.90 24.56
CA ALA A 594 13.71 -25.68 25.61
C ALA A 594 12.29 -25.53 25.05
N GLN A 595 12.10 -24.75 23.95
CA GLN A 595 10.82 -24.61 23.28
C GLN A 595 10.29 -25.96 22.74
N LYS A 596 11.15 -26.73 22.08
CA LYS A 596 10.78 -28.07 21.59
C LYS A 596 10.32 -28.98 22.72
N ASP A 597 11.03 -28.97 23.84
CA ASP A 597 10.73 -29.78 25.00
C ASP A 597 9.43 -29.32 25.68
N VAL A 598 9.16 -28.01 25.76
CA VAL A 598 7.89 -27.45 26.25
C VAL A 598 6.72 -27.86 25.35
N LEU A 599 6.85 -27.75 24.03
CA LEU A 599 5.80 -28.17 23.11
C LEU A 599 5.51 -29.68 23.20
N ALA A 600 6.55 -30.50 23.40
CA ALA A 600 6.38 -31.95 23.63
C ALA A 600 5.68 -32.24 24.96
N PHE A 601 6.02 -31.45 26.02
CA PHE A 601 5.41 -31.54 27.34
C PHE A 601 3.91 -31.21 27.31
N LEU A 602 3.51 -30.15 26.59
CA LEU A 602 2.13 -29.67 26.49
C LEU A 602 1.22 -30.61 25.65
N LYS A 603 1.80 -31.47 24.80
CA LYS A 603 1.02 -32.45 24.01
C LYS A 603 0.35 -33.51 24.88
N ASN A 604 0.84 -33.74 26.10
CA ASN A 604 0.24 -34.70 27.03
C ASN A 604 -0.37 -33.96 28.23
N PRO A 605 -1.71 -33.84 28.32
CA PRO A 605 -2.39 -33.13 29.41
C PRO A 605 -2.08 -33.70 30.81
N GLU A 606 -1.75 -34.97 30.92
CA GLU A 606 -1.38 -35.61 32.19
C GLU A 606 -0.11 -35.01 32.80
N ASN A 607 0.78 -34.47 31.96
CA ASN A 607 1.99 -33.81 32.45
C ASN A 607 1.68 -32.58 33.32
N MET A 608 0.63 -31.84 33.04
CA MET A 608 0.23 -30.68 33.84
C MET A 608 -0.21 -31.09 35.25
N VAL A 609 -0.82 -32.25 35.41
CA VAL A 609 -1.25 -32.78 36.70
C VAL A 609 -0.07 -33.39 37.46
N LYS A 610 0.83 -34.07 36.75
CA LYS A 610 1.98 -34.79 37.32
C LYS A 610 3.06 -33.86 37.87
N TYR A 611 3.31 -32.73 37.19
CA TYR A 611 4.39 -31.77 37.52
C TYR A 611 3.83 -30.49 38.18
N LYS A 612 3.22 -30.66 39.36
CA LYS A 612 2.54 -29.57 40.14
C LYS A 612 3.44 -28.39 40.44
N GLU A 613 4.70 -28.61 40.80
CA GLU A 613 5.66 -27.54 41.11
C GLU A 613 5.96 -26.66 39.90
N LEU A 614 6.08 -27.25 38.71
CA LEU A 614 6.24 -26.51 37.47
C LEU A 614 5.00 -25.65 37.17
N MET A 615 3.81 -26.21 37.36
CA MET A 615 2.56 -25.46 37.17
C MET A 615 2.40 -24.32 38.17
N GLN A 616 2.79 -24.50 39.43
CA GLN A 616 2.81 -23.41 40.42
C GLN A 616 3.78 -22.30 40.02
N GLY A 617 4.96 -22.65 39.48
CA GLY A 617 5.92 -21.70 38.92
C GLY A 617 5.32 -20.90 37.77
N ILE A 618 4.66 -21.57 36.83
CA ILE A 618 3.99 -20.93 35.68
C ILE A 618 2.89 -19.97 36.15
N THR A 619 2.04 -20.38 37.07
CA THR A 619 0.97 -19.54 37.63
C THR A 619 1.52 -18.29 38.29
N LYS A 620 2.64 -18.42 39.02
CA LYS A 620 3.33 -17.27 39.65
C LYS A 620 3.85 -16.29 38.58
N TYR A 621 4.41 -16.79 37.49
CA TYR A 621 4.86 -15.95 36.36
C TYR A 621 3.68 -15.30 35.61
N GLN A 622 2.57 -16.01 35.40
CA GLN A 622 1.36 -15.46 34.80
C GLN A 622 0.76 -14.31 35.63
N GLN A 623 0.74 -14.43 36.95
CA GLN A 623 0.28 -13.35 37.85
C GLN A 623 1.17 -12.11 37.75
N ILE A 624 2.48 -12.27 37.56
CA ILE A 624 3.42 -11.15 37.38
C ILE A 624 3.22 -10.48 36.00
N THR A 625 2.91 -11.26 34.99
CA THR A 625 2.71 -10.74 33.62
C THR A 625 1.30 -10.18 33.35
N THR A 626 0.29 -10.55 34.15
CA THR A 626 -1.07 -10.01 34.05
C THR A 626 -1.29 -8.76 34.93
N LEU A 627 -0.39 -8.44 35.86
CA LEU A 627 -0.43 -7.22 36.67
C LEU A 627 0.30 -6.02 36.05
N ASN A 628 0.87 -6.16 34.88
CA ASN A 628 1.52 -5.14 34.08
C ASN A 628 0.85 -5.15 32.69
#